data_d337ef240cc469233713a63ef24b2ed4
#
_entry.id   d337ef240cc469233713a63ef24b2ed4
#
_cell.length_a   1.000
_cell.length_b   1.000
_cell.length_c   1.000
_cell.angle_alpha   90.00
_cell.angle_beta   90.00
_cell.angle_gamma   90.00
#
_symmetry.space_group_name_H-M   'P 1'
#
loop_
_entity.id
_entity.type
_entity.pdbx_description
1 polymer ?
#
loop_
_entity_poly.entity_id
_entity_poly.type
_entity_poly.pdbx_seq_one_letter_code
_entity_poly.pdbx_strand_id
1 'polypeptide(L)'
;MKARKYEIAVVRTRRNLMPLEDAARRLGLHPDIVQRFLEFGLLEPAEVTGGAEIMLDPVALRRIGVIQRLRYDLGINLAGIGVILDLLDRIDALQRGGHRGYQ
;
A
#
# COMPACT_ATOMS: atom_id res chain seq x y z
N MET A 1 -22.17 5.06 9.45
CA MET A 1 -21.26 3.96 9.76
C MET A 1 -20.10 3.90 8.80
N LYS A 2 -20.39 3.79 7.54
CA LYS A 2 -19.31 3.74 6.56
C LYS A 2 -18.48 5.00 6.53
N ALA A 3 -19.13 6.16 6.62
CA ALA A 3 -18.43 7.42 6.60
C ALA A 3 -17.48 7.51 7.78
N ARG A 4 -17.90 7.00 8.93
CA ARG A 4 -17.08 7.04 10.13
C ARG A 4 -15.81 6.20 9.96
N LYS A 5 -15.93 4.99 9.42
CA LYS A 5 -14.78 4.16 9.17
C LYS A 5 -13.83 4.83 8.19
N TYR A 6 -14.41 5.43 7.20
CA TYR A 6 -13.64 6.10 6.16
C TYR A 6 -12.84 7.26 6.77
N GLU A 7 -13.49 8.02 7.62
CA GLU A 7 -12.84 9.14 8.29
C GLU A 7 -11.70 8.68 9.17
N ILE A 8 -11.90 7.56 9.88
CA ILE A 8 -10.84 7.03 10.73
C ILE A 8 -9.64 6.62 9.91
N ALA A 9 -9.87 6.00 8.75
CA ALA A 9 -8.78 5.58 7.89
C ALA A 9 -8.00 6.80 7.39
N VAL A 10 -8.70 7.84 6.98
CA VAL A 10 -8.06 9.07 6.50
C VAL A 10 -7.26 9.72 7.59
N VAL A 11 -7.83 9.82 8.79
CA VAL A 11 -7.13 10.43 9.92
C VAL A 11 -5.89 9.65 10.28
N ARG A 12 -5.99 8.32 10.31
CA ARG A 12 -4.85 7.47 10.61
C ARG A 12 -3.75 7.65 9.58
N THR A 13 -4.11 7.74 8.31
CA THR A 13 -3.17 7.95 7.23
C THR A 13 -2.42 9.25 7.44
N ARG A 14 -3.11 10.31 7.79
CA ARG A 14 -2.49 11.61 8.01
C ARG A 14 -1.56 11.62 9.20
N ARG A 15 -1.88 10.83 10.23
CA ARG A 15 -1.12 10.87 11.47
C ARG A 15 0.24 10.22 11.36
N ASN A 16 0.36 9.21 10.52
CA ASN A 16 1.54 8.35 10.55
C ASN A 16 2.25 8.33 9.21
N LEU A 17 2.34 9.52 8.60
CA LEU A 17 3.07 9.64 7.35
C LEU A 17 4.56 9.68 7.61
N MET A 18 5.31 9.08 6.70
CA MET A 18 6.76 9.22 6.73
C MET A 18 7.28 9.35 5.30
N PRO A 19 8.40 10.05 5.12
CA PRO A 19 9.01 10.16 3.80
C PRO A 19 9.41 8.80 3.26
N LEU A 20 9.33 8.66 1.94
CA LEU A 20 9.69 7.42 1.27
C LEU A 20 11.08 6.94 1.68
N GLU A 21 12.04 7.86 1.79
CA GLU A 21 13.41 7.47 2.12
C GLU A 21 13.50 6.87 3.51
N ASP A 22 12.75 7.43 4.46
CA ASP A 22 12.73 6.89 5.81
C ASP A 22 12.07 5.52 5.85
N ALA A 23 10.99 5.36 5.09
CA ALA A 23 10.31 4.08 5.00
C ALA A 23 11.23 3.02 4.41
N ALA A 24 11.94 3.36 3.36
CA ALA A 24 12.87 2.44 2.72
C ALA A 24 13.96 2.02 3.69
N ARG A 25 14.55 2.99 4.40
CA ARG A 25 15.59 2.70 5.38
C ARG A 25 15.09 1.79 6.47
N ARG A 26 13.89 2.05 6.95
CA ARG A 26 13.27 1.25 8.01
C ARG A 26 13.08 -0.19 7.58
N LEU A 27 12.79 -0.39 6.31
CA LEU A 27 12.53 -1.73 5.77
C LEU A 27 13.78 -2.38 5.17
N GLY A 28 14.93 -1.71 5.26
CA GLY A 28 16.17 -2.25 4.74
C GLY A 28 16.24 -2.24 3.22
N LEU A 29 15.56 -1.30 2.58
CA LEU A 29 15.52 -1.23 1.13
C LEU A 29 16.15 0.05 0.63
N HIS A 30 16.69 -0.01 -0.59
CA HIS A 30 17.12 1.21 -1.25
C HIS A 30 15.87 2.01 -1.68
N PRO A 31 15.88 3.35 -1.53
CA PRO A 31 14.73 4.14 -1.91
C PRO A 31 14.28 3.94 -3.36
N ASP A 32 15.23 3.67 -4.26
CA ASP A 32 14.89 3.44 -5.67
C ASP A 32 14.00 2.21 -5.86
N ILE A 33 14.13 1.23 -4.99
CA ILE A 33 13.29 0.04 -5.03
C ILE A 33 11.84 0.43 -4.72
N VAL A 34 11.65 1.22 -3.66
CA VAL A 34 10.31 1.66 -3.28
C VAL A 34 9.73 2.56 -4.35
N GLN A 35 10.57 3.44 -4.93
CA GLN A 35 10.15 4.29 -6.02
C GLN A 35 9.63 3.46 -7.20
N ARG A 36 10.31 2.36 -7.50
CA ARG A 36 9.89 1.47 -8.58
C ARG A 36 8.54 0.84 -8.29
N PHE A 37 8.29 0.49 -7.03
CA PHE A 37 6.99 -0.06 -6.66
C PHE A 37 5.88 0.97 -6.94
N LEU A 38 6.15 2.23 -6.66
CA LEU A 38 5.20 3.29 -6.96
C LEU A 38 4.98 3.41 -8.46
N GLU A 39 6.06 3.37 -9.23
CA GLU A 39 5.97 3.51 -10.68
C GLU A 39 5.18 2.36 -11.31
N PHE A 40 5.28 1.18 -10.73
CA PHE A 40 4.52 0.03 -11.21
C PHE A 40 3.08 0.00 -10.70
N GLY A 41 2.69 0.99 -9.90
CA GLY A 41 1.34 1.03 -9.37
C GLY A 41 1.08 0.04 -8.25
N LEU A 42 2.14 -0.49 -7.63
CA LEU A 42 1.98 -1.44 -6.53
C LEU A 42 1.67 -0.75 -5.21
N LEU A 43 2.01 0.52 -5.11
CA LEU A 43 1.78 1.35 -3.94
C LEU A 43 1.18 2.66 -4.38
N GLU A 44 0.46 3.30 -3.47
CA GLU A 44 -0.01 4.66 -3.68
C GLU A 44 0.57 5.55 -2.61
N PRO A 45 1.07 6.73 -2.97
CA PRO A 45 1.54 7.66 -1.96
C PRO A 45 0.34 8.18 -1.17
N ALA A 46 0.53 8.36 0.14
CA ALA A 46 -0.51 8.98 0.94
C ALA A 46 -0.61 10.47 0.63
N GLU A 47 0.54 11.06 0.30
CA GLU A 47 0.62 12.48 0.04
C GLU A 47 1.89 12.78 -0.73
N VAL A 48 1.83 13.78 -1.60
CA VAL A 48 3.03 14.33 -2.24
C VAL A 48 3.09 15.79 -1.82
N THR A 49 4.18 16.16 -1.14
CA THR A 49 4.30 17.51 -0.61
C THR A 49 4.59 18.51 -1.71
N GLY A 50 4.52 19.81 -1.34
CA GLY A 50 4.83 20.87 -2.29
C GLY A 50 6.24 20.80 -2.84
N GLY A 51 7.17 20.18 -2.12
CA GLY A 51 8.52 19.93 -2.60
C GLY A 51 8.67 18.62 -3.34
N ALA A 52 7.55 17.99 -3.71
CA ALA A 52 7.51 16.72 -4.42
C ALA A 52 8.05 15.56 -3.60
N GLU A 53 8.07 15.68 -2.29
CA GLU A 53 8.46 14.59 -1.41
C GLU A 53 7.29 13.64 -1.25
N ILE A 54 7.55 12.34 -1.46
CA ILE A 54 6.53 11.31 -1.36
C ILE A 54 6.42 10.85 0.08
N MET A 55 5.20 10.88 0.61
CA MET A 55 4.93 10.45 1.98
C MET A 55 4.14 9.15 1.93
N LEU A 56 4.55 8.20 2.74
CA LEU A 56 3.91 6.89 2.83
C LEU A 56 3.27 6.70 4.19
N ASP A 57 2.19 5.92 4.21
CA ASP A 57 1.47 5.63 5.45
C ASP A 57 1.73 4.17 5.88
N PRO A 58 1.23 3.78 7.06
CA PRO A 58 1.44 2.41 7.53
C PRO A 58 0.87 1.35 6.59
N VAL A 59 -0.19 1.66 5.86
CA VAL A 59 -0.75 0.72 4.89
C VAL A 59 0.27 0.43 3.80
N ALA A 60 0.91 1.50 3.29
CA ALA A 60 1.94 1.33 2.27
C ALA A 60 3.11 0.52 2.79
N LEU A 61 3.52 0.75 4.04
CA LEU A 61 4.63 -0.01 4.61
C LEU A 61 4.30 -1.50 4.70
N ARG A 62 3.09 -1.83 5.14
CA ARG A 62 2.69 -3.23 5.19
C ARG A 62 2.64 -3.84 3.79
N ARG A 63 2.18 -3.07 2.82
CA ARG A 63 2.10 -3.54 1.45
C ARG A 63 3.49 -3.82 0.88
N ILE A 64 4.46 -2.98 1.21
CA ILE A 64 5.85 -3.23 0.82
C ILE A 64 6.32 -4.58 1.39
N GLY A 65 5.96 -4.88 2.64
CA GLY A 65 6.31 -6.16 3.23
C GLY A 65 5.71 -7.34 2.48
N VAL A 66 4.47 -7.21 2.04
CA VAL A 66 3.82 -8.25 1.25
C VAL A 66 4.53 -8.42 -0.09
N ILE A 67 4.85 -7.29 -0.76
CA ILE A 67 5.57 -7.32 -2.03
C ILE A 67 6.90 -8.05 -1.89
N GLN A 68 7.63 -7.76 -0.82
CA GLN A 68 8.92 -8.39 -0.58
C GLN A 68 8.79 -9.89 -0.38
N ARG A 69 7.78 -10.33 0.36
CA ARG A 69 7.55 -11.77 0.54
C ARG A 69 7.19 -12.45 -0.77
N LEU A 70 6.33 -11.82 -1.56
CA LEU A 70 5.95 -12.40 -2.85
C LEU A 70 7.15 -12.53 -3.77
N ARG A 71 8.03 -11.53 -3.75
CA ARG A 71 9.21 -11.56 -4.61
C ARG A 71 10.23 -12.60 -4.16
N TYR A 72 10.57 -12.58 -2.89
CA TYR A 72 11.73 -13.33 -2.41
C TYR A 72 11.38 -14.71 -1.91
N ASP A 73 10.23 -14.87 -1.26
CA ASP A 73 9.85 -16.18 -0.75
C ASP A 73 9.17 -17.02 -1.82
N LEU A 74 8.42 -16.40 -2.72
CA LEU A 74 7.66 -17.13 -3.73
C LEU A 74 8.18 -16.92 -5.14
N GLY A 75 9.16 -16.05 -5.33
CA GLY A 75 9.79 -15.84 -6.63
C GLY A 75 8.88 -15.20 -7.67
N ILE A 76 7.88 -14.44 -7.24
CA ILE A 76 6.95 -13.82 -8.17
C ILE A 76 7.52 -12.52 -8.68
N ASN A 77 7.46 -12.29 -9.98
CA ASN A 77 7.96 -11.04 -10.55
C ASN A 77 6.97 -9.89 -10.28
N LEU A 78 7.43 -8.66 -10.53
CA LEU A 78 6.65 -7.48 -10.17
C LEU A 78 5.30 -7.42 -10.90
N ALA A 79 5.26 -7.86 -12.15
CA ALA A 79 4.00 -7.87 -12.88
C ALA A 79 2.99 -8.82 -12.23
N GLY A 80 3.44 -10.01 -11.85
CA GLY A 80 2.58 -10.96 -11.16
C GLY A 80 2.14 -10.46 -9.80
N ILE A 81 3.02 -9.76 -9.10
CA ILE A 81 2.68 -9.16 -7.81
C ILE A 81 1.56 -8.14 -8.00
N GLY A 82 1.62 -7.34 -9.05
CA GLY A 82 0.57 -6.38 -9.33
C GLY A 82 -0.79 -7.05 -9.48
N VAL A 83 -0.84 -8.18 -10.18
CA VAL A 83 -2.07 -8.94 -10.34
C VAL A 83 -2.56 -9.45 -8.99
N ILE A 84 -1.66 -10.00 -8.19
CA ILE A 84 -2.03 -10.53 -6.87
C ILE A 84 -2.58 -9.45 -5.98
N LEU A 85 -1.92 -8.29 -5.93
CA LEU A 85 -2.37 -7.19 -5.08
C LEU A 85 -3.74 -6.68 -5.53
N ASP A 86 -3.96 -6.61 -6.83
CA ASP A 86 -5.25 -6.19 -7.36
C ASP A 86 -6.34 -7.18 -6.95
N LEU A 87 -6.05 -8.47 -7.04
CA LEU A 87 -7.01 -9.50 -6.64
C LEU A 87 -7.30 -9.44 -5.15
N LEU A 88 -6.28 -9.21 -4.33
CA LEU A 88 -6.48 -9.09 -2.89
C LEU A 88 -7.34 -7.89 -2.56
N ASP A 89 -7.12 -6.78 -3.25
CA ASP A 89 -7.94 -5.59 -3.04
C ASP A 89 -9.40 -5.85 -3.42
N ARG A 90 -9.61 -6.59 -4.51
CA ARG A 90 -10.96 -6.94 -4.93
C ARG A 90 -11.64 -7.88 -3.96
N ILE A 91 -10.92 -8.85 -3.45
CA ILE A 91 -11.45 -9.78 -2.45
C ILE A 91 -11.87 -9.00 -1.21
N ASP A 92 -11.00 -8.11 -0.75
CA ASP A 92 -11.30 -7.29 0.42
C ASP A 92 -12.55 -6.46 0.21
N ALA A 93 -12.66 -5.83 -0.97
CA ALA A 93 -13.83 -5.02 -1.30
C ALA A 93 -15.09 -5.87 -1.35
N LEU A 94 -15.00 -7.08 -1.93
CA LEU A 94 -16.14 -7.97 -2.01
C LEU A 94 -16.57 -8.46 -0.64
N GLN A 95 -15.62 -8.77 0.23
CA GLN A 95 -15.96 -9.21 1.58
C GLN A 95 -16.67 -8.13 2.36
N ARG A 96 -16.24 -6.88 2.21
CA ARG A 96 -16.89 -5.79 2.89
C ARG A 96 -18.26 -5.47 2.32
N GLY A 97 -18.42 -5.60 0.99
CA GLY A 97 -19.71 -5.35 0.34
C GLY A 97 -20.56 -6.60 0.22
N GLY A 98 -19.91 -7.76 0.17
CA GLY A 98 -20.58 -9.03 -0.11
C GLY A 98 -21.59 -9.44 0.94
N HIS A 99 -21.37 -9.06 2.19
CA HIS A 99 -22.33 -9.35 3.23
C HIS A 99 -23.72 -8.83 2.86
N ARG A 100 -23.78 -7.63 2.35
CA ARG A 100 -25.05 -7.05 1.99
C ARG A 100 -25.63 -7.71 0.76
N GLY A 101 -24.77 -8.18 -0.11
CA GLY A 101 -25.21 -8.84 -1.33
C GLY A 101 -25.89 -10.16 -1.06
N TYR A 102 -25.57 -10.81 0.02
CA TYR A 102 -26.13 -12.10 0.35
C TYR A 102 -27.37 -12.00 1.20
N GLN A 103 -27.69 -10.83 1.64
CA GLN A 103 -28.89 -10.62 2.44
C GLN A 103 -30.13 -10.54 1.59
#